data_24cbb9d23a7876e6feeaf8a83ffc24e4
#
_entry.id   24cbb9d23a7876e6feeaf8a83ffc24e4
#
_cell.length_a   1.000
_cell.length_b   1.000
_cell.length_c   1.000
_cell.angle_alpha   90.00
_cell.angle_beta   90.00
_cell.angle_gamma   90.00
#
_symmetry.space_group_name_H-M   'P 1'
#
loop_
_entity.id
_entity.type
_entity.pdbx_description
1 polymer ?
#
loop_
_entity_poly.entity_id
_entity_poly.type
_entity_poly.pdbx_seq_one_letter_code
_entity_poly.pdbx_strand_id
1 'polypeptide(L)'
;MRAPWIVTLVCGASGTGKSCLARPLAERYGVPLAEADDIVTAVQAITTPEQQPILHFWETHPQFRSWAPERIAARHFEVAGALRPAYAAVIADHVEFAAPVVFEGDYLLPELAAEAGPAVRAVVLDEQDEDQITANYLRREPSGQQRDRGRVSALVSAELARRARRCGVPVVPARPWSDGLDRVEAALRET
;
A
#
# COMPACT_ATOMS: atom_id res chain seq x y z
N MET A 1 -19.50 -7.62 -10.66
CA MET A 1 -20.11 -8.25 -9.44
C MET A 1 -19.77 -7.32 -8.27
N ARG A 2 -20.75 -6.94 -7.44
CA ARG A 2 -20.47 -6.03 -6.30
C ARG A 2 -19.82 -6.78 -5.15
N ALA A 3 -18.85 -6.15 -4.48
CA ALA A 3 -18.30 -6.62 -3.21
C ALA A 3 -19.36 -6.48 -2.10
N PRO A 4 -19.45 -7.42 -1.15
CA PRO A 4 -20.38 -7.31 -0.02
C PRO A 4 -19.88 -6.37 1.10
N TRP A 5 -18.74 -5.74 0.94
CA TRP A 5 -18.14 -4.73 1.84
C TRP A 5 -18.03 -3.38 1.12
N ILE A 6 -17.65 -2.33 1.84
CA ILE A 6 -17.61 -0.96 1.33
C ILE A 6 -16.18 -0.60 0.85
N VAL A 7 -15.17 -0.83 1.67
CA VAL A 7 -13.80 -0.42 1.35
C VAL A 7 -12.90 -1.62 1.12
N THR A 8 -12.17 -1.61 0.01
CA THR A 8 -11.11 -2.59 -0.27
C THR A 8 -9.75 -1.92 -0.20
N LEU A 9 -8.84 -2.42 0.63
CA LEU A 9 -7.46 -1.95 0.72
C LEU A 9 -6.54 -2.93 -0.01
N VAL A 10 -5.81 -2.45 -1.01
CA VAL A 10 -4.75 -3.19 -1.71
C VAL A 10 -3.41 -2.67 -1.21
N CYS A 11 -2.88 -3.32 -0.19
CA CYS A 11 -1.61 -2.98 0.43
C CYS A 11 -0.45 -3.69 -0.28
N GLY A 12 0.75 -3.14 -0.20
CA GLY A 12 1.97 -3.78 -0.72
C GLY A 12 3.04 -2.75 -0.98
N ALA A 13 4.30 -3.16 -1.03
CA ALA A 13 5.41 -2.25 -1.26
C ALA A 13 5.38 -1.61 -2.66
N SER A 14 6.07 -0.50 -2.84
CA SER A 14 6.24 0.10 -4.16
C SER A 14 6.97 -0.87 -5.09
N GLY A 15 6.56 -0.92 -6.36
CA GLY A 15 7.15 -1.82 -7.36
C GLY A 15 6.64 -3.27 -7.31
N THR A 16 5.76 -3.65 -6.37
CA THR A 16 5.17 -5.01 -6.31
C THR A 16 4.04 -5.25 -7.32
N GLY A 17 3.60 -4.22 -8.06
CA GLY A 17 2.55 -4.34 -9.07
C GLY A 17 1.13 -4.13 -8.56
N LYS A 18 0.94 -3.52 -7.40
CA LYS A 18 -0.40 -3.22 -6.83
C LYS A 18 -1.37 -2.63 -7.84
N SER A 19 -0.97 -1.54 -8.50
CA SER A 19 -1.84 -0.81 -9.46
C SER A 19 -2.28 -1.69 -10.64
N CYS A 20 -1.47 -2.69 -11.03
CA CYS A 20 -1.85 -3.65 -12.06
C CYS A 20 -2.99 -4.58 -11.63
N LEU A 21 -3.23 -4.76 -10.35
CA LEU A 21 -4.31 -5.58 -9.81
C LEU A 21 -5.45 -4.73 -9.22
N ALA A 22 -5.14 -3.62 -8.56
CA ALA A 22 -6.13 -2.74 -7.95
C ALA A 22 -7.08 -2.10 -8.98
N ARG A 23 -6.54 -1.66 -10.14
CA ARG A 23 -7.36 -1.08 -11.21
C ARG A 23 -8.37 -2.07 -11.80
N PRO A 24 -7.97 -3.27 -12.28
CA PRO A 24 -8.93 -4.26 -12.75
C PRO A 24 -9.90 -4.73 -11.65
N LEU A 25 -9.47 -4.74 -10.38
CA LEU A 25 -10.35 -5.10 -9.26
C LEU A 25 -11.45 -4.04 -9.07
N ALA A 26 -11.09 -2.76 -9.10
CA ALA A 26 -12.04 -1.65 -9.03
C ALA A 26 -13.04 -1.67 -10.19
N GLU A 27 -12.56 -1.91 -11.42
CA GLU A 27 -13.39 -2.09 -12.61
C GLU A 27 -14.34 -3.27 -12.47
N ARG A 28 -13.86 -4.43 -11.98
CA ARG A 28 -14.66 -5.65 -11.75
C ARG A 28 -15.78 -5.41 -10.73
N TYR A 29 -15.51 -4.60 -9.70
CA TYR A 29 -16.49 -4.25 -8.67
C TYR A 29 -17.40 -3.08 -9.10
N GLY A 30 -17.03 -2.33 -10.12
CA GLY A 30 -17.75 -1.13 -10.58
C GLY A 30 -17.67 0.00 -9.56
N VAL A 31 -16.50 0.19 -8.94
CA VAL A 31 -16.24 1.20 -7.91
C VAL A 31 -15.02 2.06 -8.28
N PRO A 32 -14.89 3.28 -7.73
CA PRO A 32 -13.70 4.10 -7.91
C PRO A 32 -12.44 3.41 -7.39
N LEU A 33 -11.31 3.70 -8.03
CA LEU A 33 -9.97 3.48 -7.50
C LEU A 33 -9.44 4.80 -6.93
N ALA A 34 -8.94 4.78 -5.71
CA ALA A 34 -8.26 5.90 -5.08
C ALA A 34 -6.82 5.49 -4.71
N GLU A 35 -5.88 6.39 -4.96
CA GLU A 35 -4.48 6.21 -4.60
C GLU A 35 -4.23 6.81 -3.21
N ALA A 36 -3.66 6.03 -2.30
CA ALA A 36 -3.34 6.49 -0.96
C ALA A 36 -2.34 7.65 -0.97
N ASP A 37 -1.52 7.75 -2.02
CA ASP A 37 -0.56 8.82 -2.23
C ASP A 37 -1.23 10.20 -2.40
N ASP A 38 -2.48 10.26 -2.88
CA ASP A 38 -3.24 11.51 -2.95
C ASP A 38 -3.49 12.09 -1.55
N ILE A 39 -3.75 11.23 -0.57
CA ILE A 39 -3.93 11.62 0.85
C ILE A 39 -2.60 12.11 1.42
N VAL A 40 -1.48 11.44 1.11
CA VAL A 40 -0.13 11.88 1.51
C VAL A 40 0.13 13.29 0.99
N THR A 41 -0.08 13.49 -0.32
CA THR A 41 0.11 14.78 -1.00
C THR A 41 -0.77 15.87 -0.36
N ALA A 42 -2.05 15.57 -0.11
CA ALA A 42 -2.98 16.53 0.49
C ALA A 42 -2.55 16.93 1.92
N VAL A 43 -2.14 15.96 2.74
CA VAL A 43 -1.70 16.23 4.12
C VAL A 43 -0.38 17.02 4.13
N GLN A 44 0.58 16.68 3.26
CA GLN A 44 1.82 17.43 3.12
C GLN A 44 1.57 18.86 2.65
N ALA A 45 0.63 19.09 1.73
CA ALA A 45 0.32 20.42 1.22
C ALA A 45 -0.25 21.40 2.26
N ILE A 46 -0.88 20.87 3.32
CA ILE A 46 -1.50 21.68 4.40
C ILE A 46 -0.72 21.69 5.70
N THR A 47 0.44 21.03 5.74
CA THR A 47 1.33 20.98 6.91
C THR A 47 2.73 21.45 6.55
N THR A 48 3.54 21.81 7.55
CA THR A 48 4.94 22.16 7.37
C THR A 48 5.87 21.11 7.99
N PRO A 49 7.16 21.08 7.61
CA PRO A 49 8.14 20.19 8.24
C PRO A 49 8.24 20.36 9.77
N GLU A 50 7.98 21.57 10.30
CA GLU A 50 7.98 21.82 11.73
C GLU A 50 6.74 21.24 12.43
N GLN A 51 5.59 21.27 11.75
CA GLN A 51 4.32 20.71 12.28
C GLN A 51 4.31 19.19 12.21
N GLN A 52 4.82 18.62 11.11
CA GLN A 52 4.76 17.18 10.84
C GLN A 52 6.11 16.68 10.27
N PRO A 53 7.19 16.68 11.06
CA PRO A 53 8.53 16.36 10.56
C PRO A 53 8.64 14.96 9.96
N ILE A 54 7.86 13.99 10.45
CA ILE A 54 7.89 12.64 9.93
C ILE A 54 7.27 12.54 8.53
N LEU A 55 6.21 13.29 8.25
CA LEU A 55 5.54 13.28 6.94
C LEU A 55 6.38 13.97 5.86
N HIS A 56 7.17 14.98 6.24
CA HIS A 56 8.09 15.69 5.36
C HIS A 56 9.51 15.12 5.35
N PHE A 57 9.73 13.95 5.97
CA PHE A 57 11.06 13.38 6.17
C PHE A 57 11.84 13.20 4.87
N TRP A 58 11.22 12.64 3.84
CA TRP A 58 11.90 12.32 2.58
C TRP A 58 12.39 13.55 1.82
N GLU A 59 11.71 14.67 1.98
CA GLU A 59 12.06 15.95 1.36
C GLU A 59 13.16 16.68 2.14
N THR A 60 13.06 16.65 3.47
CA THR A 60 13.96 17.41 4.35
C THR A 60 15.26 16.68 4.66
N HIS A 61 15.36 15.37 4.40
CA HIS A 61 16.52 14.54 4.72
C HIS A 61 17.05 13.77 3.49
N PRO A 62 17.49 14.45 2.42
CA PRO A 62 17.91 13.78 1.17
C PRO A 62 19.07 12.80 1.34
N GLN A 63 19.84 12.91 2.44
CA GLN A 63 20.90 11.98 2.81
C GLN A 63 20.39 10.56 3.11
N PHE A 64 19.08 10.32 3.26
CA PHE A 64 18.54 8.98 3.44
C PHE A 64 18.90 8.04 2.28
N ARG A 65 19.16 8.59 1.08
CA ARG A 65 19.56 7.81 -0.09
C ARG A 65 20.87 7.03 0.09
N SER A 66 21.69 7.41 1.08
CA SER A 66 22.92 6.70 1.46
C SER A 66 22.75 5.79 2.68
N TRP A 67 21.53 5.66 3.22
CA TRP A 67 21.29 4.78 4.36
C TRP A 67 21.22 3.32 3.95
N ALA A 68 21.47 2.44 4.94
CA ALA A 68 21.20 1.02 4.77
C ALA A 68 19.70 0.78 4.45
N PRO A 69 19.38 -0.13 3.54
CA PRO A 69 18.00 -0.42 3.13
C PRO A 69 17.06 -0.72 4.29
N GLU A 70 17.55 -1.40 5.31
CA GLU A 70 16.79 -1.74 6.52
C GLU A 70 16.36 -0.48 7.30
N ARG A 71 17.21 0.53 7.34
CA ARG A 71 16.91 1.82 7.98
C ARG A 71 15.86 2.61 7.18
N ILE A 72 15.95 2.57 5.86
CA ILE A 72 14.96 3.21 4.98
C ILE A 72 13.60 2.51 5.14
N ALA A 73 13.58 1.18 5.13
CA ALA A 73 12.36 0.40 5.35
C ALA A 73 11.73 0.68 6.73
N ALA A 74 12.52 0.77 7.79
CA ALA A 74 12.03 1.15 9.11
C ALA A 74 11.39 2.55 9.10
N ARG A 75 12.04 3.52 8.46
CA ARG A 75 11.50 4.89 8.31
C ARG A 75 10.21 4.92 7.52
N HIS A 76 10.06 4.09 6.48
CA HIS A 76 8.82 3.94 5.74
C HIS A 76 7.65 3.60 6.67
N PHE A 77 7.82 2.66 7.60
CA PHE A 77 6.78 2.30 8.56
C PHE A 77 6.48 3.39 9.60
N GLU A 78 7.47 4.21 9.95
CA GLU A 78 7.22 5.39 10.80
C GLU A 78 6.34 6.41 10.07
N VAL A 79 6.61 6.67 8.79
CA VAL A 79 5.77 7.54 7.94
C VAL A 79 4.36 6.94 7.79
N ALA A 80 4.25 5.65 7.48
CA ALA A 80 2.96 4.96 7.39
C ALA A 80 2.16 5.06 8.70
N GLY A 81 2.84 4.92 9.84
CA GLY A 81 2.23 5.10 11.16
C GLY A 81 1.69 6.52 11.39
N ALA A 82 2.42 7.53 10.95
CA ALA A 82 2.01 8.93 11.06
C ALA A 82 0.82 9.28 10.14
N LEU A 83 0.71 8.61 8.98
CA LEU A 83 -0.40 8.76 8.03
C LEU A 83 -1.67 8.00 8.45
N ARG A 84 -1.55 7.02 9.32
CA ARG A 84 -2.65 6.14 9.73
C ARG A 84 -3.91 6.87 10.18
N PRO A 85 -3.88 7.95 10.99
CA PRO A 85 -5.09 8.69 11.35
C PRO A 85 -5.83 9.28 10.15
N ALA A 86 -5.10 9.78 9.15
CA ALA A 86 -5.71 10.35 7.94
C ALA A 86 -6.39 9.25 7.11
N TYR A 87 -5.75 8.11 6.90
CA TYR A 87 -6.36 6.97 6.22
C TYR A 87 -7.58 6.44 6.97
N ALA A 88 -7.49 6.30 8.29
CA ALA A 88 -8.61 5.82 9.11
C ALA A 88 -9.83 6.75 9.00
N ALA A 89 -9.61 8.07 8.99
CA ALA A 89 -10.68 9.05 8.83
C ALA A 89 -11.37 8.95 7.45
N VAL A 90 -10.59 8.84 6.36
CA VAL A 90 -11.14 8.69 5.01
C VAL A 90 -11.87 7.36 4.85
N ILE A 91 -11.33 6.27 5.39
CA ILE A 91 -11.98 4.95 5.38
C ILE A 91 -13.31 5.01 6.14
N ALA A 92 -13.34 5.64 7.32
CA ALA A 92 -14.55 5.79 8.13
C ALA A 92 -15.64 6.58 7.39
N ASP A 93 -15.28 7.66 6.69
CA ASP A 93 -16.19 8.45 5.87
C ASP A 93 -16.82 7.59 4.75
N HIS A 94 -16.01 6.82 4.01
CA HIS A 94 -16.52 5.89 3.00
C HIS A 94 -17.51 4.85 3.57
N VAL A 95 -17.21 4.33 4.76
CA VAL A 95 -18.10 3.36 5.43
C VAL A 95 -19.38 4.03 5.90
N GLU A 96 -19.32 5.22 6.50
CA GLU A 96 -20.45 5.98 7.00
C GLU A 96 -21.46 6.31 5.89
N PHE A 97 -20.94 6.76 4.74
CA PHE A 97 -21.79 7.13 3.59
C PHE A 97 -22.09 5.97 2.63
N ALA A 98 -21.70 4.74 2.98
CA ALA A 98 -21.83 3.56 2.12
C ALA A 98 -21.32 3.81 0.69
N ALA A 99 -20.18 4.49 0.56
CA ALA A 99 -19.54 4.87 -0.71
C ALA A 99 -18.42 3.87 -1.06
N PRO A 100 -18.68 2.84 -1.89
CA PRO A 100 -17.69 1.80 -2.16
C PRO A 100 -16.46 2.34 -2.89
N VAL A 101 -15.26 1.82 -2.51
CA VAL A 101 -13.99 2.25 -3.08
C VAL A 101 -12.93 1.15 -2.96
N VAL A 102 -12.00 1.12 -3.91
CA VAL A 102 -10.72 0.42 -3.78
C VAL A 102 -9.63 1.47 -3.53
N PHE A 103 -8.94 1.36 -2.41
CA PHE A 103 -7.72 2.12 -2.13
C PHE A 103 -6.49 1.25 -2.41
N GLU A 104 -5.48 1.82 -3.05
CA GLU A 104 -4.18 1.18 -3.18
C GLU A 104 -3.06 2.08 -2.70
N GLY A 105 -2.04 1.50 -2.06
CA GLY A 105 -0.87 2.27 -1.63
C GLY A 105 0.13 1.47 -0.81
N ASP A 106 1.35 1.99 -0.74
CA ASP A 106 2.45 1.36 -0.01
C ASP A 106 2.55 1.82 1.46
N TYR A 107 1.89 2.93 1.81
CA TYR A 107 1.70 3.35 3.20
C TYR A 107 0.42 2.82 3.85
N LEU A 108 -0.43 2.09 3.12
CA LEU A 108 -1.58 1.43 3.70
C LEU A 108 -1.14 0.24 4.55
N LEU A 109 -1.39 0.31 5.85
CA LEU A 109 -1.08 -0.76 6.78
C LEU A 109 -2.27 -1.73 6.90
N PRO A 110 -2.05 -3.06 6.92
CA PRO A 110 -3.12 -4.05 7.00
C PRO A 110 -3.96 -3.93 8.28
N GLU A 111 -3.40 -3.39 9.35
CA GLU A 111 -4.09 -3.12 10.61
C GLU A 111 -5.30 -2.18 10.46
N LEU A 112 -5.30 -1.30 9.44
CA LEU A 112 -6.43 -0.41 9.15
C LEU A 112 -7.73 -1.19 8.90
N ALA A 113 -7.67 -2.30 8.15
CA ALA A 113 -8.84 -3.12 7.90
C ALA A 113 -9.28 -3.91 9.14
N ALA A 114 -8.31 -4.46 9.88
CA ALA A 114 -8.60 -5.22 11.11
C ALA A 114 -9.31 -4.38 12.17
N GLU A 115 -9.05 -3.08 12.21
CA GLU A 115 -9.63 -2.14 13.17
C GLU A 115 -10.95 -1.52 12.69
N ALA A 116 -11.12 -1.37 11.37
CA ALA A 116 -12.30 -0.74 10.78
C ALA A 116 -13.53 -1.68 10.73
N GLY A 117 -13.34 -2.98 10.99
CA GLY A 117 -14.44 -3.96 11.05
C GLY A 117 -14.88 -4.50 9.68
N PRO A 118 -16.01 -5.23 9.62
CA PRO A 118 -16.36 -6.09 8.48
C PRO A 118 -16.72 -5.32 7.19
N ALA A 119 -16.96 -4.03 7.27
CA ALA A 119 -17.21 -3.19 6.10
C ALA A 119 -15.92 -2.88 5.30
N VAL A 120 -14.75 -3.22 5.84
CA VAL A 120 -13.45 -3.00 5.22
C VAL A 120 -12.73 -4.33 5.05
N ARG A 121 -12.23 -4.59 3.86
CA ARG A 121 -11.40 -5.75 3.53
C ARG A 121 -10.04 -5.28 3.04
N ALA A 122 -9.02 -6.03 3.36
CA ALA A 122 -7.67 -5.76 2.87
C ALA A 122 -7.02 -7.02 2.31
N VAL A 123 -6.08 -6.81 1.42
CA VAL A 123 -5.14 -7.81 0.93
C VAL A 123 -3.76 -7.19 0.86
N VAL A 124 -2.74 -7.95 1.21
CA VAL A 124 -1.34 -7.56 1.01
C VAL A 124 -0.78 -8.32 -0.19
N LEU A 125 -0.31 -7.58 -1.18
CA LEU A 125 0.45 -8.15 -2.29
C LEU A 125 1.90 -8.30 -1.86
N ASP A 126 2.39 -9.55 -1.90
CA ASP A 126 3.74 -9.90 -1.48
C ASP A 126 4.63 -10.21 -2.68
N GLU A 127 5.70 -9.44 -2.81
CA GLU A 127 6.81 -9.68 -3.72
C GLU A 127 8.12 -9.36 -2.99
N GLN A 128 8.95 -10.36 -2.80
CA GLN A 128 10.21 -10.23 -2.07
C GLN A 128 11.43 -10.45 -2.98
N ASP A 129 11.22 -10.73 -4.24
CA ASP A 129 12.28 -10.86 -5.23
C ASP A 129 12.79 -9.47 -5.64
N GLU A 130 13.96 -9.09 -5.12
CA GLU A 130 14.61 -7.80 -5.38
C GLU A 130 14.85 -7.54 -6.87
N ASP A 131 15.20 -8.57 -7.63
CA ASP A 131 15.48 -8.44 -9.07
C ASP A 131 14.17 -8.21 -9.85
N GLN A 132 13.07 -8.87 -9.46
CA GLN A 132 11.76 -8.62 -10.05
C GLN A 132 11.25 -7.21 -9.75
N ILE A 133 11.35 -6.75 -8.50
CA ILE A 133 10.95 -5.40 -8.12
C ILE A 133 11.80 -4.37 -8.86
N THR A 134 13.11 -4.59 -8.94
CA THR A 134 14.05 -3.74 -9.71
C THR A 134 13.65 -3.67 -11.19
N ALA A 135 13.31 -4.80 -11.79
CA ALA A 135 12.84 -4.85 -13.18
C ALA A 135 11.51 -4.09 -13.37
N ASN A 136 10.61 -4.14 -12.39
CA ASN A 136 9.36 -3.38 -12.40
C ASN A 136 9.63 -1.86 -12.32
N TYR A 137 10.56 -1.42 -11.49
CA TYR A 137 11.00 -0.02 -11.45
C TYR A 137 11.62 0.44 -12.76
N LEU A 138 12.53 -0.34 -13.34
CA LEU A 138 13.20 -0.01 -14.60
C LEU A 138 12.21 0.13 -15.77
N ARG A 139 11.12 -0.63 -15.80
CA ARG A 139 10.06 -0.45 -16.82
C ARG A 139 9.32 0.87 -16.68
N ARG A 140 9.13 1.37 -15.47
CA ARG A 140 8.42 2.62 -15.19
C ARG A 140 9.36 3.83 -15.26
N GLU A 141 10.58 3.67 -14.77
CA GLU A 141 11.61 4.71 -14.68
C GLU A 141 12.95 4.12 -15.19
N PRO A 142 13.25 4.23 -16.49
CA PRO A 142 14.42 3.56 -17.10
C PRO A 142 15.79 4.05 -16.63
N SER A 143 15.86 5.08 -15.77
CA SER A 143 17.09 5.67 -15.26
C SER A 143 17.16 5.63 -13.74
N GLY A 144 18.37 5.62 -13.18
CA GLY A 144 18.63 5.72 -11.74
C GLY A 144 19.03 4.40 -11.08
N GLN A 145 19.32 4.48 -9.77
CA GLN A 145 19.76 3.34 -8.94
C GLN A 145 18.55 2.54 -8.44
N GLN A 146 17.89 1.79 -9.35
CA GLN A 146 16.66 1.08 -9.01
C GLN A 146 16.90 -0.16 -8.13
N ARG A 147 18.13 -0.68 -8.07
CA ARG A 147 18.47 -1.86 -7.28
C ARG A 147 18.32 -1.63 -5.79
N ASP A 148 18.78 -0.48 -5.28
CA ASP A 148 18.64 -0.14 -3.85
C ASP A 148 17.16 0.07 -3.48
N ARG A 149 16.39 0.68 -4.38
CA ARG A 149 14.93 0.80 -4.23
C ARG A 149 14.26 -0.59 -4.22
N GLY A 150 14.69 -1.49 -5.11
CA GLY A 150 14.19 -2.88 -5.15
C GLY A 150 14.39 -3.58 -3.82
N ARG A 151 15.60 -3.47 -3.25
CA ARG A 151 15.91 -4.05 -1.94
C ARG A 151 15.08 -3.46 -0.79
N VAL A 152 14.93 -2.14 -0.74
CA VAL A 152 14.06 -1.48 0.25
C VAL A 152 12.62 -1.99 0.14
N SER A 153 12.09 -2.06 -1.09
CA SER A 153 10.72 -2.52 -1.33
C SER A 153 10.52 -4.00 -0.96
N ALA A 154 11.51 -4.86 -1.20
CA ALA A 154 11.46 -6.26 -0.75
C ALA A 154 11.37 -6.36 0.79
N LEU A 155 12.14 -5.55 1.52
CA LEU A 155 12.07 -5.47 2.98
C LEU A 155 10.71 -4.94 3.47
N VAL A 156 10.18 -3.92 2.82
CA VAL A 156 8.84 -3.38 3.12
C VAL A 156 7.76 -4.45 2.83
N SER A 157 7.85 -5.17 1.70
CA SER A 157 6.93 -6.26 1.36
C SER A 157 6.91 -7.35 2.42
N ALA A 158 8.10 -7.83 2.83
CA ALA A 158 8.24 -8.84 3.86
C ALA A 158 7.60 -8.41 5.20
N GLU A 159 7.82 -7.17 5.61
CA GLU A 159 7.26 -6.64 6.85
C GLU A 159 5.74 -6.44 6.75
N LEU A 160 5.20 -5.94 5.62
CA LEU A 160 3.75 -5.85 5.39
C LEU A 160 3.10 -7.23 5.45
N ALA A 161 3.69 -8.25 4.80
CA ALA A 161 3.20 -9.62 4.86
C ALA A 161 3.23 -10.19 6.29
N ARG A 162 4.27 -9.89 7.07
CA ARG A 162 4.36 -10.27 8.49
C ARG A 162 3.24 -9.61 9.32
N ARG A 163 3.00 -8.31 9.13
CA ARG A 163 1.92 -7.57 9.81
C ARG A 163 0.55 -8.11 9.45
N ALA A 164 0.30 -8.34 8.16
CA ALA A 164 -0.95 -8.90 7.66
C ALA A 164 -1.30 -10.23 8.33
N ARG A 165 -0.33 -11.16 8.37
CA ARG A 165 -0.52 -12.47 9.05
C ARG A 165 -0.85 -12.32 10.54
N ARG A 166 -0.33 -11.31 11.22
CA ARG A 166 -0.59 -11.06 12.65
C ARG A 166 -1.99 -10.54 12.92
N CYS A 167 -2.59 -9.81 11.99
CA CYS A 167 -3.94 -9.26 12.12
C CYS A 167 -4.99 -9.99 11.27
N GLY A 168 -4.65 -11.16 10.70
CA GLY A 168 -5.60 -11.99 9.95
C GLY A 168 -5.94 -11.46 8.55
N VAL A 169 -5.14 -10.53 8.01
CA VAL A 169 -5.31 -10.04 6.64
C VAL A 169 -4.61 -10.99 5.66
N PRO A 170 -5.25 -11.39 4.56
CA PRO A 170 -4.67 -12.29 3.58
C PRO A 170 -3.45 -11.69 2.89
N VAL A 171 -2.47 -12.56 2.63
CA VAL A 171 -1.25 -12.25 1.87
C VAL A 171 -1.27 -13.04 0.58
N VAL A 172 -1.22 -12.35 -0.54
CA VAL A 172 -1.26 -12.96 -1.88
C VAL A 172 0.05 -12.68 -2.60
N PRO A 173 0.75 -13.72 -3.09
CA PRO A 173 1.91 -13.51 -3.95
C PRO A 173 1.55 -12.66 -5.18
N ALA A 174 2.36 -11.67 -5.52
CA ALA A 174 2.10 -10.82 -6.66
C ALA A 174 2.13 -11.61 -7.99
N ARG A 175 2.96 -12.64 -8.07
CA ARG A 175 3.11 -13.52 -9.25
C ARG A 175 2.49 -14.90 -9.02
N PRO A 176 2.10 -15.62 -10.09
CA PRO A 176 2.05 -15.17 -11.50
C PRO A 176 0.97 -14.10 -11.73
N TRP A 177 1.19 -13.21 -12.70
CA TRP A 177 0.25 -12.12 -13.02
C TRP A 177 -1.04 -12.60 -13.69
N SER A 178 -0.97 -13.74 -14.37
CA SER A 178 -2.07 -14.27 -15.20
C SER A 178 -3.36 -14.57 -14.41
N ASP A 179 -3.24 -14.93 -13.15
CA ASP A 179 -4.35 -15.26 -12.24
C ASP A 179 -4.39 -14.37 -10.99
N GLY A 180 -3.51 -13.36 -10.94
CA GLY A 180 -3.35 -12.50 -9.77
C GLY A 180 -4.63 -11.83 -9.30
N LEU A 181 -5.46 -11.36 -10.25
CA LEU A 181 -6.74 -10.73 -9.92
C LEU A 181 -7.72 -11.71 -9.26
N ASP A 182 -7.80 -12.94 -9.77
CA ASP A 182 -8.71 -13.96 -9.24
C ASP A 182 -8.25 -14.43 -7.84
N ARG A 183 -6.94 -14.56 -7.62
CA ARG A 183 -6.37 -14.86 -6.30
C ARG A 183 -6.63 -13.75 -5.29
N VAL A 184 -6.48 -12.49 -5.69
CA VAL A 184 -6.80 -11.33 -4.83
C VAL A 184 -8.29 -11.34 -4.47
N GLU A 185 -9.17 -11.53 -5.45
CA GLU A 185 -10.60 -11.57 -5.19
C GLU A 185 -11.00 -12.73 -4.29
N ALA A 186 -10.46 -13.94 -4.53
CA ALA A 186 -10.71 -15.11 -3.67
C ALA A 186 -10.29 -14.82 -2.22
N ALA A 187 -9.08 -14.30 -2.01
CA ALA A 187 -8.56 -13.96 -0.69
C ALA A 187 -9.42 -12.92 0.05
N LEU A 188 -9.93 -11.91 -0.65
CA LEU A 188 -10.84 -10.91 -0.08
C LEU A 188 -12.22 -11.48 0.32
N ARG A 189 -12.66 -12.58 -0.29
CA ARG A 189 -13.96 -13.22 0.00
C ARG A 189 -13.89 -14.25 1.12
N GLU A 190 -12.71 -14.81 1.37
CA GLU A 190 -12.49 -15.80 2.42
C GLU A 190 -12.33 -15.18 3.82
N THR A 191 -12.14 -13.86 3.89
CA THR A 191 -11.97 -13.10 5.12
C THR A 191 -13.28 -12.48 5.57
#